data_fcfad278c5d70cbc194ca3baca7d1a31
#
_entry.id   fcfad278c5d70cbc194ca3baca7d1a31
#
_cell.length_a   1.000
_cell.length_b   1.000
_cell.length_c   1.000
_cell.angle_alpha   90.00
_cell.angle_beta   90.00
_cell.angle_gamma   90.00
#
_symmetry.space_group_name_H-M   'P 1'
#
loop_
_entity.id
_entity.type
_entity.pdbx_description
1 polymer ?
#
loop_
_entity_poly.entity_id
_entity_poly.type
_entity_poly.pdbx_seq_one_letter_code
_entity_poly.pdbx_strand_id
1 'polypeptide(L)'
;MYQLAGRHKKRVHKSVVVAVTALVVGSIGCVATYRFWPTELPKPVVVAKPQARAYAVSAQSNTLFVGDVYTGRSVNVWAQASPLKYAYPFSRLSEFNRGSYNAWIANLECPTVAGLHLTPVQEEATLSFNCDPGYLPELAKWFNVVTLANNHTDNQGVAGFAETQQHLTENGIQYFGHPDPRQVNDLCDVIALPASVRMSDGKTVDGDLPVAMCGYHGFIRLPSPEAIAVMNEYSAYMPVIAMPHAGTEYKAAPDALKTNLYRSMIDNGADMVLGGHPHWVQTTESYKGHLIVYSMGNFIFDQQGSLEVTRSAAINVQFNVQGADAALLAKWLALGKTCGTYHDNCLVQAKAAKLAKLPFAFKFGVVGADDSNRITRPASPAVQAGILQRMNWTETMSQLQAPYFSL
;
A
#
# COMPACT_ATOMS: atom_id res chain seq x y z
N MET A 1 26.76 -15.95 48.59
CA MET A 1 27.48 -15.10 49.59
C MET A 1 27.41 -13.66 49.05
N TYR A 2 26.91 -12.85 49.85
CA TYR A 2 26.71 -11.42 50.07
C TYR A 2 25.34 -10.87 49.59
N GLN A 3 24.51 -10.75 50.65
CA GLN A 3 23.39 -9.80 50.77
C GLN A 3 23.93 -8.38 51.00
N LEU A 4 23.10 -7.37 50.68
CA LEU A 4 22.80 -6.17 51.47
C LEU A 4 21.82 -5.34 50.63
N ALA A 5 20.57 -5.24 50.97
CA ALA A 5 19.88 -4.46 52.02
C ALA A 5 19.87 -2.94 51.79
N GLY A 6 18.69 -2.43 51.54
CA GLY A 6 18.11 -1.34 52.29
C GLY A 6 18.06 0.05 51.66
N ARG A 7 16.91 0.61 51.39
CA ARG A 7 16.21 1.59 52.25
C ARG A 7 15.02 2.26 51.60
N HIS A 8 13.88 2.10 52.21
CA HIS A 8 12.69 2.92 52.03
C HIS A 8 12.95 4.39 52.40
N LYS A 9 12.45 5.37 51.59
CA LYS A 9 12.15 6.71 52.07
C LYS A 9 10.69 7.06 51.76
N LYS A 10 9.90 7.08 52.84
CA LYS A 10 8.55 7.68 52.88
C LYS A 10 8.68 9.20 52.67
N ARG A 11 7.87 9.77 51.81
CA ARG A 11 7.62 11.22 51.76
C ARG A 11 6.28 11.52 52.39
N VAL A 12 6.36 12.39 53.41
CA VAL A 12 5.28 12.92 54.24
C VAL A 12 4.54 14.03 53.48
N HIS A 13 3.21 13.93 53.47
CA HIS A 13 2.35 15.06 53.06
C HIS A 13 2.34 16.12 54.14
N LYS A 14 2.61 17.37 53.78
CA LYS A 14 2.34 18.53 54.59
C LYS A 14 1.04 19.19 54.12
N SER A 15 0.02 19.14 54.96
CA SER A 15 -1.20 19.91 54.85
C SER A 15 -0.93 21.32 55.38
N VAL A 16 -1.31 22.34 54.61
CA VAL A 16 -1.29 23.73 55.01
C VAL A 16 -2.72 24.14 55.44
N VAL A 17 -2.87 24.42 56.73
CA VAL A 17 -4.10 24.99 57.28
C VAL A 17 -3.95 26.51 57.21
N VAL A 18 -4.89 27.20 56.56
CA VAL A 18 -4.98 28.65 56.58
C VAL A 18 -6.05 29.07 57.59
N ALA A 19 -5.62 29.74 58.66
CA ALA A 19 -6.49 30.29 59.65
C ALA A 19 -7.04 31.67 59.18
N VAL A 20 -8.36 31.84 59.29
CA VAL A 20 -9.04 33.11 59.07
C VAL A 20 -9.17 33.81 60.41
N THR A 21 -8.53 34.97 60.53
CA THR A 21 -8.68 35.86 61.69
C THR A 21 -9.66 36.98 61.34
N ALA A 22 -10.80 37.01 62.04
CA ALA A 22 -11.75 38.10 61.96
C ALA A 22 -11.34 39.25 62.90
N LEU A 23 -11.27 40.45 62.40
CA LEU A 23 -11.11 41.68 63.21
C LEU A 23 -12.37 42.55 63.01
N VAL A 24 -13.08 42.76 64.10
CA VAL A 24 -14.17 43.70 64.26
C VAL A 24 -13.62 45.02 64.76
N VAL A 25 -13.81 46.13 64.06
CA VAL A 25 -13.65 47.52 64.64
C VAL A 25 -14.65 48.45 63.98
N GLY A 26 -15.52 49.01 64.79
CA GLY A 26 -15.87 50.39 64.96
C GLY A 26 -16.62 51.16 63.84
N SER A 27 -17.84 51.41 64.18
CA SER A 27 -18.78 52.34 63.55
C SER A 27 -18.28 53.80 63.55
N ILE A 28 -18.25 54.54 62.40
CA ILE A 28 -18.40 55.97 62.25
C ILE A 28 -19.27 56.23 61.04
N GLY A 29 -20.41 56.92 61.27
CA GLY A 29 -21.37 57.19 60.24
C GLY A 29 -20.88 58.28 59.24
N CYS A 30 -21.11 57.92 57.95
CA CYS A 30 -21.15 58.89 56.86
C CYS A 30 -22.41 58.62 56.04
N VAL A 31 -23.26 59.68 55.97
CA VAL A 31 -24.40 59.70 55.07
C VAL A 31 -23.89 59.80 53.64
N ALA A 32 -23.87 58.68 52.90
CA ALA A 32 -23.54 58.72 51.49
C ALA A 32 -24.83 58.63 50.68
N THR A 33 -25.09 59.63 49.88
CA THR A 33 -26.16 59.68 48.90
C THR A 33 -26.00 58.52 47.85
N TYR A 34 -26.91 57.56 47.91
CA TYR A 34 -26.95 56.52 46.89
C TYR A 34 -27.40 57.10 45.55
N ARG A 35 -26.49 57.25 44.60
CA ARG A 35 -26.81 57.40 43.19
C ARG A 35 -27.12 55.99 42.66
N PHE A 36 -28.39 55.75 42.33
CA PHE A 36 -28.75 54.55 41.55
C PHE A 36 -28.09 54.59 40.18
N TRP A 37 -27.07 53.81 39.97
CA TRP A 37 -26.57 53.49 38.65
C TRP A 37 -27.41 52.33 38.13
N PRO A 38 -27.98 52.37 36.94
CA PRO A 38 -28.65 51.22 36.38
C PRO A 38 -27.59 50.14 36.11
N THR A 39 -27.59 49.08 36.90
CA THR A 39 -26.82 47.87 36.62
C THR A 39 -27.45 47.19 35.38
N GLU A 40 -26.83 47.37 34.23
CA GLU A 40 -27.16 46.51 33.09
C GLU A 40 -27.00 45.04 33.52
N LEU A 41 -28.08 44.29 33.42
CA LEU A 41 -28.04 42.86 33.64
C LEU A 41 -27.05 42.26 32.65
N PRO A 42 -26.12 41.38 33.07
CA PRO A 42 -25.20 40.72 32.14
C PRO A 42 -26.01 40.02 31.08
N LYS A 43 -25.69 40.30 29.81
CA LYS A 43 -26.30 39.63 28.67
C LYS A 43 -26.11 38.11 28.84
N PRO A 44 -27.12 37.28 28.59
CA PRO A 44 -26.97 35.85 28.74
C PRO A 44 -25.81 35.38 27.88
N VAL A 45 -24.83 34.72 28.51
CA VAL A 45 -23.73 34.06 27.81
C VAL A 45 -24.37 32.94 26.99
N VAL A 46 -24.43 33.13 25.68
CA VAL A 46 -24.84 32.08 24.76
C VAL A 46 -23.71 31.04 24.79
N VAL A 47 -23.88 30.02 25.61
CA VAL A 47 -22.99 28.87 25.58
C VAL A 47 -23.20 28.20 24.21
N ALA A 48 -22.20 28.37 23.33
CA ALA A 48 -22.19 27.73 22.04
C ALA A 48 -22.38 26.21 22.28
N LYS A 49 -23.43 25.64 21.68
CA LYS A 49 -23.57 24.17 21.72
C LYS A 49 -22.27 23.53 21.28
N PRO A 50 -21.76 22.51 21.99
CA PRO A 50 -20.58 21.80 21.56
C PRO A 50 -20.77 21.37 20.12
N GLN A 51 -19.92 21.85 19.23
CA GLN A 51 -19.98 21.43 17.82
C GLN A 51 -19.68 19.93 17.78
N ALA A 52 -20.61 19.14 17.27
CA ALA A 52 -20.42 17.71 17.17
C ALA A 52 -19.12 17.43 16.41
N ARG A 53 -18.24 16.61 16.98
CA ARG A 53 -16.95 16.30 16.36
C ARG A 53 -17.21 15.55 15.05
N ALA A 54 -16.63 16.04 13.95
CA ALA A 54 -16.78 15.39 12.66
C ALA A 54 -16.20 13.95 12.70
N TYR A 55 -16.91 13.04 12.05
CA TYR A 55 -16.54 11.63 11.97
C TYR A 55 -16.46 11.17 10.50
N ALA A 56 -15.70 10.10 10.22
CA ALA A 56 -15.56 9.53 8.89
C ALA A 56 -16.86 8.88 8.42
N VAL A 57 -17.30 9.16 7.18
CA VAL A 57 -18.52 8.61 6.57
C VAL A 57 -18.24 7.67 5.41
N SER A 58 -17.09 7.85 4.73
CA SER A 58 -16.61 6.96 3.67
C SER A 58 -15.10 7.11 3.50
N ALA A 59 -14.47 6.14 2.87
CA ALA A 59 -13.07 6.18 2.50
C ALA A 59 -12.89 5.61 1.08
N GLN A 60 -11.95 6.16 0.32
CA GLN A 60 -11.61 5.72 -1.02
C GLN A 60 -10.11 5.77 -1.23
N SER A 61 -9.54 4.69 -1.81
CA SER A 61 -8.20 4.70 -2.36
C SER A 61 -8.26 4.42 -3.85
N ASN A 62 -7.67 5.32 -4.65
CA ASN A 62 -7.46 5.13 -6.08
C ASN A 62 -6.01 4.68 -6.27
N THR A 63 -5.80 3.41 -6.56
CA THR A 63 -4.48 2.77 -6.57
C THR A 63 -4.13 2.26 -7.95
N LEU A 64 -2.91 2.54 -8.42
CA LEU A 64 -2.38 2.03 -9.67
C LEU A 64 -1.42 0.88 -9.39
N PHE A 65 -1.76 -0.32 -9.85
CA PHE A 65 -0.88 -1.49 -9.84
C PHE A 65 -0.18 -1.58 -11.19
N VAL A 66 1.14 -1.68 -11.17
CA VAL A 66 1.94 -1.82 -12.39
C VAL A 66 2.72 -3.15 -12.37
N GLY A 67 3.20 -3.56 -13.53
CA GLY A 67 3.98 -4.79 -13.68
C GLY A 67 5.41 -4.68 -13.18
N ASP A 68 6.33 -5.32 -13.90
CA ASP A 68 7.70 -5.54 -13.46
C ASP A 68 8.54 -4.26 -13.58
N VAL A 69 9.20 -3.89 -12.48
CA VAL A 69 10.12 -2.76 -12.36
C VAL A 69 11.51 -3.29 -12.04
N TYR A 70 12.44 -3.01 -12.96
CA TYR A 70 13.83 -3.42 -12.89
C TYR A 70 14.72 -2.26 -13.34
N THR A 71 15.73 -1.91 -12.55
CA THR A 71 16.63 -0.77 -12.84
C THR A 71 18.10 -1.18 -13.04
N GLY A 72 18.37 -2.48 -13.19
CA GLY A 72 19.69 -3.03 -13.51
C GLY A 72 20.02 -3.04 -15.01
N ARG A 73 20.98 -3.82 -15.40
CA ARG A 73 21.48 -4.02 -16.79
C ARG A 73 21.46 -2.74 -17.63
N SER A 74 20.77 -2.79 -18.78
CA SER A 74 20.71 -1.70 -19.74
C SER A 74 19.97 -0.47 -19.21
N VAL A 75 18.98 -0.63 -18.31
CA VAL A 75 18.31 0.54 -17.68
C VAL A 75 19.34 1.37 -16.91
N ASN A 76 20.20 0.73 -16.13
CA ASN A 76 21.27 1.44 -15.41
C ASN A 76 22.26 2.11 -16.38
N VAL A 77 22.67 1.41 -17.46
CA VAL A 77 23.55 2.01 -18.48
C VAL A 77 22.93 3.26 -19.10
N TRP A 78 21.67 3.21 -19.50
CA TRP A 78 20.95 4.37 -20.07
C TRP A 78 20.85 5.51 -19.07
N ALA A 79 20.54 5.18 -17.83
CA ALA A 79 20.43 6.15 -16.75
C ALA A 79 21.77 6.85 -16.48
N GLN A 80 22.87 6.09 -16.35
CA GLN A 80 24.19 6.65 -16.09
C GLN A 80 24.74 7.46 -17.27
N ALA A 81 24.32 7.18 -18.50
CA ALA A 81 24.66 7.98 -19.67
C ALA A 81 23.81 9.28 -19.77
N SER A 82 22.66 9.33 -19.09
CA SER A 82 21.77 10.50 -19.08
C SER A 82 22.21 11.54 -18.04
N PRO A 83 21.99 12.85 -18.29
CA PRO A 83 22.16 13.88 -17.26
C PRO A 83 21.17 13.71 -16.08
N LEU A 84 20.06 12.97 -16.26
CA LEU A 84 19.07 12.69 -15.22
C LEU A 84 19.49 11.61 -14.23
N LYS A 85 20.51 10.81 -14.55
CA LYS A 85 21.03 9.75 -13.68
C LYS A 85 19.90 8.85 -13.14
N TYR A 86 19.84 8.62 -11.83
CA TYR A 86 18.83 7.78 -11.18
C TYR A 86 17.37 8.20 -11.46
N ALA A 87 17.13 9.46 -11.82
CA ALA A 87 15.80 9.92 -12.19
C ALA A 87 15.38 9.53 -13.62
N TYR A 88 16.33 9.06 -14.46
CA TYR A 88 16.09 8.78 -15.87
C TYR A 88 14.92 7.82 -16.15
N PRO A 89 14.85 6.61 -15.56
CA PRO A 89 13.78 5.65 -15.88
C PRO A 89 12.38 6.14 -15.45
N PHE A 90 12.32 7.09 -14.51
CA PHE A 90 11.07 7.64 -13.96
C PHE A 90 10.67 8.97 -14.61
N SER A 91 11.45 9.52 -15.51
CA SER A 91 11.37 10.91 -15.98
C SER A 91 10.07 11.26 -16.71
N ARG A 92 9.33 10.29 -17.22
CA ARG A 92 8.03 10.49 -17.90
C ARG A 92 6.83 9.93 -17.12
N LEU A 93 7.01 9.46 -15.90
CA LEU A 93 5.92 8.94 -15.09
C LEU A 93 4.90 10.02 -14.67
N SER A 94 5.29 11.30 -14.68
CA SER A 94 4.35 12.41 -14.46
C SER A 94 3.22 12.45 -15.50
N GLU A 95 3.42 11.89 -16.70
CA GLU A 95 2.42 11.83 -17.75
C GLU A 95 1.25 10.88 -17.41
N PHE A 96 1.41 9.99 -16.44
CA PHE A 96 0.34 9.16 -15.90
C PHE A 96 -0.58 9.88 -14.91
N ASN A 97 -0.42 11.20 -14.73
CA ASN A 97 -1.20 11.99 -13.78
C ASN A 97 -1.14 11.42 -12.35
N ARG A 98 0.09 11.31 -11.77
CA ARG A 98 0.35 10.75 -10.43
C ARG A 98 -0.61 11.26 -9.35
N GLY A 99 -0.99 12.54 -9.43
CA GLY A 99 -1.88 13.18 -8.45
C GLY A 99 -3.33 12.66 -8.45
N SER A 100 -3.74 11.87 -9.44
CA SER A 100 -5.07 11.23 -9.46
C SER A 100 -5.10 9.91 -8.69
N TYR A 101 -3.96 9.43 -8.20
CA TYR A 101 -3.83 8.18 -7.45
C TYR A 101 -3.35 8.44 -6.02
N ASN A 102 -3.94 7.74 -5.07
CA ASN A 102 -3.49 7.73 -3.69
C ASN A 102 -2.19 6.91 -3.54
N ALA A 103 -2.08 5.78 -4.25
CA ALA A 103 -0.91 4.92 -4.21
C ALA A 103 -0.57 4.32 -5.58
N TRP A 104 0.73 3.99 -5.77
CA TRP A 104 1.21 3.14 -6.84
C TRP A 104 1.92 1.93 -6.24
N ILE A 105 1.73 0.75 -6.86
CA ILE A 105 2.25 -0.54 -6.39
C ILE A 105 2.89 -1.26 -7.57
N ALA A 106 4.10 -1.80 -7.38
CA ALA A 106 4.88 -2.47 -8.43
C ALA A 106 5.43 -3.82 -7.97
N ASN A 107 5.87 -4.66 -8.91
CA ASN A 107 6.81 -5.74 -8.63
C ASN A 107 8.23 -5.21 -8.78
N LEU A 108 9.05 -5.22 -7.71
CA LEU A 108 10.47 -4.87 -7.76
C LEU A 108 11.27 -6.14 -8.06
N GLU A 109 11.72 -6.28 -9.32
CA GLU A 109 12.29 -7.53 -9.83
C GLU A 109 13.83 -7.58 -9.72
N CYS A 110 14.36 -7.14 -8.61
CA CYS A 110 15.79 -7.22 -8.28
C CYS A 110 16.01 -6.97 -6.78
N PRO A 111 17.09 -7.53 -6.18
CA PRO A 111 17.60 -7.06 -4.90
C PRO A 111 18.28 -5.70 -5.07
N THR A 112 18.51 -5.01 -3.95
CA THR A 112 19.19 -3.70 -3.93
C THR A 112 20.36 -3.74 -2.95
N VAL A 113 21.41 -4.48 -3.30
CA VAL A 113 22.61 -4.62 -2.46
C VAL A 113 23.58 -3.49 -2.76
N ALA A 114 24.03 -2.79 -1.73
CA ALA A 114 24.96 -1.68 -1.84
C ALA A 114 26.39 -2.15 -2.19
N GLY A 115 27.07 -1.36 -3.02
CA GLY A 115 28.45 -1.65 -3.40
C GLY A 115 28.63 -2.82 -4.36
N LEU A 116 27.56 -3.50 -4.77
CA LEU A 116 27.60 -4.56 -5.77
C LEU A 116 27.27 -3.99 -7.15
N HIS A 117 28.27 -3.84 -7.99
CA HIS A 117 28.13 -3.33 -9.35
C HIS A 117 28.33 -4.46 -10.36
N LEU A 118 27.24 -4.96 -10.90
CA LEU A 118 27.26 -5.96 -11.97
C LEU A 118 27.18 -5.24 -13.33
N THR A 119 27.96 -5.72 -14.29
CA THR A 119 27.84 -5.26 -15.68
C THR A 119 26.66 -5.98 -16.35
N PRO A 120 26.02 -5.37 -17.40
CA PRO A 120 24.96 -6.05 -18.14
C PRO A 120 25.37 -7.43 -18.68
N VAL A 121 26.63 -7.59 -19.08
CA VAL A 121 27.17 -8.88 -19.56
C VAL A 121 27.20 -9.92 -18.42
N GLN A 122 27.57 -9.51 -17.21
CA GLN A 122 27.59 -10.43 -16.06
C GLN A 122 26.17 -10.84 -15.66
N GLU A 123 25.26 -9.87 -15.56
CA GLU A 123 23.85 -10.14 -15.21
C GLU A 123 23.16 -11.04 -16.26
N GLU A 124 23.43 -10.80 -17.55
CA GLU A 124 22.89 -11.63 -18.64
C GLU A 124 23.45 -13.05 -18.62
N ALA A 125 24.76 -13.19 -18.39
CA ALA A 125 25.42 -14.50 -18.38
C ALA A 125 25.03 -15.38 -17.18
N THR A 126 24.70 -14.75 -16.04
CA THR A 126 24.40 -15.48 -14.78
C THR A 126 22.92 -15.49 -14.43
N LEU A 127 22.11 -14.63 -15.05
CA LEU A 127 20.73 -14.32 -14.65
C LEU A 127 20.62 -13.97 -13.15
N SER A 128 21.70 -13.37 -12.61
CA SER A 128 21.77 -12.91 -11.23
C SER A 128 21.85 -11.38 -11.23
N PHE A 129 20.82 -10.75 -10.73
CA PHE A 129 20.59 -9.31 -10.85
C PHE A 129 20.92 -8.56 -9.56
N ASN A 130 21.21 -7.28 -9.72
CA ASN A 130 21.24 -6.30 -8.63
C ASN A 130 20.87 -4.91 -9.15
N CYS A 131 19.97 -4.23 -8.49
CA CYS A 131 19.64 -2.83 -8.75
C CYS A 131 20.43 -1.94 -7.78
N ASP A 132 21.02 -0.85 -8.29
CA ASP A 132 21.72 0.11 -7.43
C ASP A 132 20.69 0.75 -6.46
N PRO A 133 20.90 0.69 -5.13
CA PRO A 133 20.01 1.30 -4.16
C PRO A 133 19.85 2.82 -4.33
N GLY A 134 20.75 3.49 -5.06
CA GLY A 134 20.62 4.89 -5.46
C GLY A 134 19.37 5.22 -6.27
N TYR A 135 18.69 4.23 -6.84
CA TYR A 135 17.38 4.42 -7.49
C TYR A 135 16.23 4.56 -6.50
N LEU A 136 16.33 4.06 -5.27
CA LEU A 136 15.21 4.00 -4.33
C LEU A 136 14.64 5.36 -3.93
N PRO A 137 15.45 6.43 -3.71
CA PRO A 137 14.90 7.77 -3.45
C PRO A 137 14.06 8.32 -4.61
N GLU A 138 14.41 7.96 -5.86
CA GLU A 138 13.60 8.34 -7.02
C GLU A 138 12.35 7.47 -7.17
N LEU A 139 12.49 6.16 -6.95
CA LEU A 139 11.39 5.20 -6.97
C LEU A 139 10.32 5.56 -5.92
N ALA A 140 10.72 5.96 -4.72
CA ALA A 140 9.83 6.36 -3.63
C ALA A 140 8.94 7.57 -3.94
N LYS A 141 9.31 8.42 -4.91
CA LYS A 141 8.47 9.53 -5.38
C LYS A 141 7.21 9.04 -6.11
N TRP A 142 7.27 7.82 -6.63
CA TRP A 142 6.21 7.22 -7.46
C TRP A 142 5.51 6.07 -6.77
N PHE A 143 6.26 5.13 -6.20
CA PHE A 143 5.74 3.88 -5.66
C PHE A 143 5.71 3.91 -4.13
N ASN A 144 4.54 3.61 -3.57
CA ASN A 144 4.33 3.52 -2.14
C ASN A 144 4.63 2.12 -1.60
N VAL A 145 4.46 1.10 -2.47
CA VAL A 145 4.53 -0.31 -2.09
C VAL A 145 5.15 -1.12 -3.22
N VAL A 146 5.93 -2.15 -2.88
CA VAL A 146 6.45 -3.13 -3.84
C VAL A 146 6.23 -4.56 -3.36
N THR A 147 5.97 -5.49 -4.30
CA THR A 147 6.12 -6.92 -4.01
C THR A 147 7.56 -7.35 -4.26
N LEU A 148 8.05 -8.25 -3.40
CA LEU A 148 9.37 -8.87 -3.49
C LEU A 148 9.29 -10.35 -3.88
N ALA A 149 8.09 -10.85 -4.17
CA ALA A 149 7.84 -12.25 -4.49
C ALA A 149 8.06 -12.53 -5.98
N ASN A 150 9.31 -12.60 -6.41
CA ASN A 150 9.70 -12.92 -7.78
C ASN A 150 10.98 -13.76 -7.81
N ASN A 151 11.41 -14.17 -9.01
CA ASN A 151 12.56 -15.05 -9.20
C ASN A 151 13.93 -14.35 -9.16
N HIS A 152 13.97 -13.06 -8.88
CA HIS A 152 15.21 -12.29 -8.88
C HIS A 152 15.52 -11.57 -7.56
N THR A 153 14.55 -11.34 -6.68
CA THR A 153 14.79 -10.58 -5.44
C THR A 153 15.76 -11.27 -4.46
N ASP A 154 15.93 -12.59 -4.56
CA ASP A 154 16.89 -13.37 -3.77
C ASP A 154 18.20 -13.71 -4.52
N ASN A 155 18.47 -13.11 -5.66
CA ASN A 155 19.69 -13.37 -6.43
C ASN A 155 20.97 -13.12 -5.67
N GLN A 156 20.94 -12.28 -4.65
CA GLN A 156 22.07 -12.00 -3.76
C GLN A 156 21.92 -12.72 -2.41
N GLY A 157 21.11 -13.79 -2.38
CA GLY A 157 20.89 -14.65 -1.21
C GLY A 157 20.12 -13.95 -0.09
N VAL A 158 20.01 -14.66 1.05
CA VAL A 158 19.24 -14.20 2.22
C VAL A 158 19.71 -12.84 2.75
N ALA A 159 21.02 -12.61 2.75
CA ALA A 159 21.60 -11.32 3.21
C ALA A 159 21.21 -10.17 2.29
N GLY A 160 21.27 -10.37 0.97
CA GLY A 160 20.87 -9.35 -0.02
C GLY A 160 19.37 -9.10 0.01
N PHE A 161 18.54 -10.12 0.28
CA PHE A 161 17.12 -9.95 0.48
C PHE A 161 16.82 -9.08 1.71
N ALA A 162 17.45 -9.37 2.86
CA ALA A 162 17.30 -8.59 4.08
C ALA A 162 17.78 -7.14 3.91
N GLU A 163 18.90 -6.92 3.21
CA GLU A 163 19.40 -5.59 2.88
C GLU A 163 18.42 -4.81 1.98
N THR A 164 17.80 -5.49 1.02
CA THR A 164 16.75 -4.90 0.16
C THR A 164 15.55 -4.42 0.99
N GLN A 165 15.06 -5.24 1.93
CA GLN A 165 13.98 -4.86 2.85
C GLN A 165 14.35 -3.65 3.71
N GLN A 166 15.59 -3.61 4.22
CA GLN A 166 16.10 -2.48 4.98
C GLN A 166 16.11 -1.20 4.13
N HIS A 167 16.66 -1.24 2.91
CA HIS A 167 16.72 -0.09 2.02
C HIS A 167 15.31 0.43 1.65
N LEU A 168 14.34 -0.45 1.42
CA LEU A 168 12.95 -0.06 1.17
C LEU A 168 12.36 0.67 2.38
N THR A 169 12.56 0.13 3.58
CA THR A 169 12.12 0.75 4.85
C THR A 169 12.72 2.14 5.04
N GLU A 170 14.03 2.30 4.80
CA GLU A 170 14.76 3.57 4.90
C GLU A 170 14.25 4.63 3.92
N ASN A 171 13.70 4.19 2.77
CA ASN A 171 13.09 5.07 1.77
C ASN A 171 11.57 5.24 1.92
N GLY A 172 10.96 4.68 2.98
CA GLY A 172 9.52 4.79 3.25
C GLY A 172 8.64 4.02 2.27
N ILE A 173 9.19 3.00 1.62
CA ILE A 173 8.47 2.11 0.70
C ILE A 173 8.03 0.87 1.47
N GLN A 174 6.71 0.63 1.53
CA GLN A 174 6.19 -0.61 2.08
C GLN A 174 6.46 -1.78 1.13
N TYR A 175 6.58 -2.98 1.65
CA TYR A 175 6.80 -4.16 0.82
C TYR A 175 6.04 -5.37 1.38
N PHE A 176 5.88 -6.40 0.56
CA PHE A 176 5.24 -7.68 0.92
C PHE A 176 5.74 -8.80 0.02
N GLY A 177 5.48 -10.04 0.45
CA GLY A 177 5.79 -11.23 -0.32
C GLY A 177 7.24 -11.69 -0.19
N HIS A 178 7.46 -12.96 -0.47
CA HIS A 178 8.74 -13.62 -0.31
C HIS A 178 9.18 -14.34 -1.60
N PRO A 179 10.47 -14.24 -2.01
CA PRO A 179 10.96 -14.85 -3.25
C PRO A 179 11.06 -16.39 -3.19
N ASP A 180 11.21 -16.99 -2.02
CA ASP A 180 11.28 -18.46 -1.91
C ASP A 180 9.89 -19.10 -2.03
N PRO A 181 9.61 -19.89 -3.08
CA PRO A 181 8.31 -20.53 -3.28
C PRO A 181 7.99 -21.64 -2.24
N ARG A 182 8.95 -22.00 -1.38
CA ARG A 182 8.76 -22.95 -0.28
C ARG A 182 8.25 -22.28 1.00
N GLN A 183 8.33 -20.95 1.05
CA GLN A 183 7.91 -20.18 2.21
C GLN A 183 6.39 -20.29 2.41
N VAL A 184 5.99 -20.35 3.67
CA VAL A 184 4.58 -20.35 4.09
C VAL A 184 4.27 -19.10 4.92
N ASN A 185 5.27 -18.53 5.59
CA ASN A 185 5.19 -17.28 6.33
C ASN A 185 5.70 -16.12 5.46
N ASP A 186 5.48 -14.88 5.87
CA ASP A 186 5.97 -13.64 5.21
C ASP A 186 5.52 -13.51 3.74
N LEU A 187 4.40 -14.13 3.40
CA LEU A 187 3.80 -14.03 2.06
C LEU A 187 2.81 -12.87 1.96
N CYS A 188 2.14 -12.56 3.06
CA CYS A 188 1.11 -11.54 3.16
C CYS A 188 1.47 -10.51 4.22
N ASP A 189 1.36 -9.22 3.86
CA ASP A 189 1.47 -8.10 4.78
C ASP A 189 0.22 -7.23 4.72
N VAL A 190 -0.11 -6.58 5.84
CA VAL A 190 -1.18 -5.58 5.86
C VAL A 190 -0.58 -4.22 5.53
N ILE A 191 -0.86 -3.76 4.34
CA ILE A 191 -0.40 -2.47 3.83
C ILE A 191 -1.30 -1.35 4.35
N ALA A 192 -0.68 -0.27 4.83
CA ALA A 192 -1.34 1.00 5.07
C ALA A 192 -1.57 1.70 3.72
N LEU A 193 -2.72 1.43 3.10
CA LEU A 193 -3.01 1.96 1.77
C LEU A 193 -3.52 3.40 1.87
N PRO A 194 -2.79 4.41 1.36
CA PRO A 194 -3.22 5.80 1.40
C PRO A 194 -4.62 5.98 0.80
N ALA A 195 -5.46 6.74 1.47
CA ALA A 195 -6.87 6.91 1.10
C ALA A 195 -7.37 8.33 1.40
N SER A 196 -8.36 8.77 0.62
CA SER A 196 -9.13 9.99 0.88
C SER A 196 -10.36 9.63 1.72
N VAL A 197 -10.49 10.26 2.88
CA VAL A 197 -11.57 10.02 3.84
C VAL A 197 -12.54 11.19 3.86
N ARG A 198 -13.79 10.95 3.54
CA ARG A 198 -14.85 11.95 3.62
C ARG A 198 -15.40 12.02 5.04
N MET A 199 -15.44 13.23 5.59
CA MET A 199 -15.94 13.51 6.93
C MET A 199 -17.41 13.97 6.90
N SER A 200 -18.11 13.83 8.01
CA SER A 200 -19.52 14.23 8.18
C SER A 200 -19.76 15.75 8.04
N ASP A 201 -18.72 16.57 8.17
CA ASP A 201 -18.77 18.02 7.91
C ASP A 201 -18.51 18.39 6.43
N GLY A 202 -18.39 17.39 5.55
CA GLY A 202 -18.17 17.55 4.11
C GLY A 202 -16.71 17.71 3.69
N LYS A 203 -15.76 17.78 4.63
CA LYS A 203 -14.32 17.82 4.30
C LYS A 203 -13.80 16.47 3.87
N THR A 204 -12.72 16.49 3.10
CA THR A 204 -11.91 15.33 2.80
C THR A 204 -10.57 15.46 3.52
N VAL A 205 -10.13 14.38 4.16
CA VAL A 205 -8.83 14.29 4.84
C VAL A 205 -8.10 13.03 4.40
N ASP A 206 -6.80 13.02 4.58
CA ASP A 206 -5.99 11.83 4.31
C ASP A 206 -6.17 10.78 5.42
N GLY A 207 -6.10 9.52 5.04
CA GLY A 207 -6.14 8.37 5.95
C GLY A 207 -5.52 7.14 5.30
N ASP A 208 -5.48 6.04 6.04
CA ASP A 208 -4.90 4.78 5.58
C ASP A 208 -5.90 3.65 5.77
N LEU A 209 -6.19 2.93 4.68
CA LEU A 209 -7.02 1.72 4.70
C LEU A 209 -6.12 0.49 4.83
N PRO A 210 -6.31 -0.38 5.83
CA PRO A 210 -5.63 -1.65 5.90
C PRO A 210 -6.11 -2.59 4.80
N VAL A 211 -5.17 -3.04 3.96
CA VAL A 211 -5.41 -4.01 2.87
C VAL A 211 -4.32 -5.07 2.93
N ALA A 212 -4.70 -6.33 2.98
CA ALA A 212 -3.73 -7.43 2.90
C ALA A 212 -3.24 -7.57 1.46
N MET A 213 -1.93 -7.60 1.28
CA MET A 213 -1.29 -7.88 0.00
C MET A 213 -0.39 -9.10 0.14
N CYS A 214 -0.58 -10.07 -0.75
CA CYS A 214 0.10 -11.35 -0.69
C CYS A 214 0.89 -11.56 -1.98
N GLY A 215 2.21 -11.74 -1.86
CA GLY A 215 3.12 -11.99 -2.96
C GLY A 215 3.55 -13.46 -3.01
N TYR A 216 3.56 -14.04 -4.20
CA TYR A 216 3.92 -15.45 -4.42
C TYR A 216 4.86 -15.60 -5.61
N HIS A 217 6.04 -16.18 -5.38
CA HIS A 217 6.89 -16.63 -6.48
C HIS A 217 6.47 -18.06 -6.89
N GLY A 218 6.24 -18.27 -8.18
CA GLY A 218 5.75 -19.56 -8.71
C GLY A 218 6.33 -19.93 -10.08
N PHE A 219 7.58 -19.54 -10.40
CA PHE A 219 8.19 -19.82 -11.70
C PHE A 219 8.70 -21.27 -11.81
N ILE A 220 9.70 -21.66 -11.03
CA ILE A 220 10.28 -23.02 -11.08
C ILE A 220 9.43 -23.98 -10.23
N ARG A 221 8.90 -23.52 -9.13
CA ARG A 221 8.10 -24.28 -8.18
C ARG A 221 6.86 -23.47 -7.79
N LEU A 222 5.70 -24.10 -7.85
CA LEU A 222 4.47 -23.47 -7.38
C LEU A 222 4.44 -23.39 -5.83
N PRO A 223 3.83 -22.34 -5.26
CA PRO A 223 3.53 -22.28 -3.84
C PRO A 223 2.70 -23.48 -3.39
N SER A 224 2.89 -23.93 -2.16
CA SER A 224 2.10 -25.03 -1.62
C SER A 224 0.64 -24.60 -1.34
N PRO A 225 -0.30 -25.55 -1.27
CA PRO A 225 -1.67 -25.24 -0.85
C PRO A 225 -1.76 -24.54 0.52
N GLU A 226 -0.88 -24.90 1.46
CA GLU A 226 -0.79 -24.28 2.79
C GLU A 226 -0.36 -22.81 2.69
N ALA A 227 0.61 -22.51 1.81
CA ALA A 227 1.05 -21.13 1.56
C ALA A 227 -0.08 -20.27 0.97
N ILE A 228 -0.88 -20.82 0.06
CA ILE A 228 -2.03 -20.13 -0.53
C ILE A 228 -3.15 -19.94 0.50
N ALA A 229 -3.38 -20.94 1.37
CA ALA A 229 -4.42 -20.92 2.38
C ALA A 229 -4.23 -19.82 3.45
N VAL A 230 -3.01 -19.25 3.59
CA VAL A 230 -2.74 -18.12 4.50
C VAL A 230 -3.67 -16.93 4.21
N MET A 231 -4.08 -16.71 2.97
CA MET A 231 -4.98 -15.62 2.61
C MET A 231 -6.35 -15.69 3.31
N ASN A 232 -6.85 -16.90 3.64
CA ASN A 232 -8.13 -17.06 4.35
C ASN A 232 -8.15 -16.33 5.69
N GLU A 233 -7.00 -16.25 6.36
CA GLU A 233 -6.89 -15.61 7.66
C GLU A 233 -7.10 -14.10 7.56
N TYR A 234 -6.57 -13.47 6.51
CA TYR A 234 -6.72 -12.03 6.24
C TYR A 234 -8.09 -11.69 5.68
N SER A 235 -8.63 -12.53 4.80
CA SER A 235 -9.89 -12.30 4.09
C SER A 235 -11.10 -12.18 5.01
N ALA A 236 -11.03 -12.76 6.21
CA ALA A 236 -12.03 -12.63 7.25
C ALA A 236 -12.15 -11.19 7.81
N TYR A 237 -11.10 -10.37 7.66
CA TYR A 237 -11.01 -9.04 8.27
C TYR A 237 -10.92 -7.90 7.25
N MET A 238 -10.20 -8.10 6.15
CA MET A 238 -9.88 -7.03 5.18
C MET A 238 -9.83 -7.58 3.76
N PRO A 239 -9.79 -6.71 2.73
CA PRO A 239 -9.52 -7.13 1.36
C PRO A 239 -8.15 -7.80 1.25
N VAL A 240 -8.07 -8.80 0.35
CA VAL A 240 -6.83 -9.52 0.04
C VAL A 240 -6.52 -9.38 -1.44
N ILE A 241 -5.36 -8.83 -1.77
CA ILE A 241 -4.85 -8.72 -3.13
C ILE A 241 -3.69 -9.69 -3.29
N ALA A 242 -3.82 -10.66 -4.21
CA ALA A 242 -2.71 -11.54 -4.55
C ALA A 242 -1.93 -10.99 -5.74
N MET A 243 -0.60 -10.90 -5.61
CA MET A 243 0.32 -10.52 -6.68
C MET A 243 1.35 -11.65 -6.92
N PRO A 244 0.94 -12.70 -7.64
CA PRO A 244 1.85 -13.79 -7.98
C PRO A 244 2.74 -13.45 -9.17
N HIS A 245 3.98 -13.94 -9.14
CA HIS A 245 4.97 -13.86 -10.18
C HIS A 245 5.27 -15.28 -10.69
N ALA A 246 4.59 -15.70 -11.79
CA ALA A 246 4.55 -17.10 -12.19
C ALA A 246 4.24 -17.29 -13.68
N GLY A 247 4.49 -18.50 -14.18
CA GLY A 247 4.12 -18.98 -15.52
C GLY A 247 5.30 -19.03 -16.49
N THR A 248 5.00 -19.17 -17.77
CA THR A 248 6.00 -19.25 -18.84
C THR A 248 6.24 -17.86 -19.44
N GLU A 249 7.50 -17.47 -19.57
CA GLU A 249 7.90 -16.21 -20.20
C GLU A 249 7.50 -16.12 -21.67
N TYR A 250 7.27 -14.90 -22.14
CA TYR A 250 7.02 -14.54 -23.55
C TYR A 250 5.84 -15.30 -24.18
N LYS A 251 4.80 -15.56 -23.38
CA LYS A 251 3.54 -16.16 -23.83
C LYS A 251 2.37 -15.19 -23.71
N ALA A 252 1.53 -15.18 -24.73
CA ALA A 252 0.34 -14.33 -24.81
C ALA A 252 -0.80 -14.76 -23.90
N ALA A 253 -0.81 -16.02 -23.45
CA ALA A 253 -1.84 -16.61 -22.60
C ALA A 253 -1.21 -17.42 -21.49
N PRO A 254 -1.88 -17.54 -20.33
CA PRO A 254 -1.43 -18.42 -19.24
C PRO A 254 -1.51 -19.88 -19.66
N ASP A 255 -0.62 -20.69 -19.11
CA ASP A 255 -0.75 -22.15 -19.16
C ASP A 255 -1.74 -22.65 -18.08
N ALA A 256 -2.04 -23.96 -18.12
CA ALA A 256 -3.00 -24.57 -17.20
C ALA A 256 -2.52 -24.51 -15.73
N LEU A 257 -1.22 -24.62 -15.47
CA LEU A 257 -0.67 -24.56 -14.11
C LEU A 257 -0.88 -23.18 -13.50
N LYS A 258 -0.55 -22.13 -14.25
CA LYS A 258 -0.77 -20.73 -13.85
C LYS A 258 -2.26 -20.44 -13.65
N THR A 259 -3.10 -20.90 -14.58
CA THR A 259 -4.55 -20.72 -14.49
C THR A 259 -5.10 -21.33 -13.19
N ASN A 260 -4.75 -22.57 -12.89
CA ASN A 260 -5.19 -23.26 -11.69
C ASN A 260 -4.65 -22.59 -10.41
N LEU A 261 -3.38 -22.17 -10.41
CA LEU A 261 -2.79 -21.43 -9.29
C LEU A 261 -3.56 -20.15 -9.00
N TYR A 262 -3.84 -19.32 -9.99
CA TYR A 262 -4.49 -18.03 -9.77
C TYR A 262 -5.96 -18.18 -9.36
N ARG A 263 -6.67 -19.16 -9.91
CA ARG A 263 -8.02 -19.52 -9.46
C ARG A 263 -8.03 -20.02 -8.02
N SER A 264 -7.03 -20.81 -7.61
CA SER A 264 -6.90 -21.27 -6.23
C SER A 264 -6.67 -20.13 -5.24
N MET A 265 -6.05 -19.02 -5.66
CA MET A 265 -5.90 -17.83 -4.83
C MET A 265 -7.26 -17.17 -4.55
N ILE A 266 -8.13 -17.05 -5.55
CA ILE A 266 -9.51 -16.60 -5.34
C ILE A 266 -10.26 -17.57 -4.41
N ASP A 267 -10.11 -18.87 -4.60
CA ASP A 267 -10.75 -19.87 -3.74
C ASP A 267 -10.29 -19.83 -2.28
N ASN A 268 -9.12 -19.25 -2.02
CA ASN A 268 -8.55 -19.03 -0.69
C ASN A 268 -8.66 -17.57 -0.21
N GLY A 269 -9.60 -16.81 -0.76
CA GLY A 269 -10.03 -15.53 -0.19
C GLY A 269 -9.38 -14.29 -0.79
N ALA A 270 -8.62 -14.39 -1.90
CA ALA A 270 -8.19 -13.21 -2.63
C ALA A 270 -9.40 -12.52 -3.27
N ASP A 271 -9.51 -11.21 -3.09
CA ASP A 271 -10.52 -10.38 -3.75
C ASP A 271 -10.18 -10.15 -5.24
N MET A 272 -8.90 -10.19 -5.59
CA MET A 272 -8.40 -10.14 -6.96
C MET A 272 -6.98 -10.71 -7.05
N VAL A 273 -6.58 -11.10 -8.28
CA VAL A 273 -5.22 -11.56 -8.58
C VAL A 273 -4.62 -10.71 -9.69
N LEU A 274 -3.46 -10.09 -9.42
CA LEU A 274 -2.74 -9.23 -10.35
C LEU A 274 -1.34 -9.79 -10.58
N GLY A 275 -1.14 -10.53 -11.68
CA GLY A 275 0.05 -11.32 -11.92
C GLY A 275 1.16 -10.64 -12.72
N GLY A 276 2.38 -11.18 -12.59
CA GLY A 276 3.61 -10.81 -13.30
C GLY A 276 4.38 -12.04 -13.82
N HIS A 277 5.63 -11.87 -14.24
CA HIS A 277 6.63 -12.81 -14.73
C HIS A 277 6.69 -13.02 -16.25
N PRO A 278 5.60 -13.22 -17.01
CA PRO A 278 5.73 -13.49 -18.45
C PRO A 278 6.38 -12.37 -19.27
N HIS A 279 6.62 -11.20 -18.72
CA HIS A 279 7.09 -9.98 -19.39
C HIS A 279 6.16 -9.47 -20.51
N TRP A 280 5.14 -10.23 -20.86
CA TRP A 280 4.10 -9.89 -21.81
C TRP A 280 2.76 -9.68 -21.08
N VAL A 281 1.98 -8.74 -21.54
CA VAL A 281 0.58 -8.62 -21.14
C VAL A 281 -0.15 -9.90 -21.54
N GLN A 282 -0.82 -10.54 -20.60
CA GLN A 282 -1.66 -11.70 -20.83
C GLN A 282 -3.15 -11.37 -20.70
N THR A 283 -4.00 -12.32 -21.04
CA THR A 283 -5.44 -12.20 -20.89
C THR A 283 -5.87 -11.99 -19.44
N THR A 284 -7.14 -11.62 -19.24
CA THR A 284 -7.82 -11.57 -17.94
C THR A 284 -8.94 -12.57 -17.87
N GLU A 285 -9.43 -12.83 -16.68
CA GLU A 285 -10.55 -13.73 -16.42
C GLU A 285 -11.43 -13.17 -15.29
N SER A 286 -12.75 -13.34 -15.42
CA SER A 286 -13.65 -13.26 -14.27
C SER A 286 -13.89 -14.68 -13.74
N TYR A 287 -13.26 -15.00 -12.60
CA TYR A 287 -13.45 -16.29 -11.94
C TYR A 287 -14.29 -16.12 -10.70
N LYS A 288 -15.46 -16.77 -10.65
CA LYS A 288 -16.45 -16.59 -9.57
C LYS A 288 -16.84 -15.13 -9.35
N GLY A 289 -16.79 -14.31 -10.41
CA GLY A 289 -17.08 -12.87 -10.34
C GLY A 289 -15.93 -11.98 -9.91
N HIS A 290 -14.77 -12.54 -9.56
CA HIS A 290 -13.56 -11.82 -9.19
C HIS A 290 -12.62 -11.61 -10.39
N LEU A 291 -11.83 -10.54 -10.37
CA LEU A 291 -10.86 -10.25 -11.42
C LEU A 291 -9.55 -11.04 -11.24
N ILE A 292 -9.13 -11.73 -12.29
CA ILE A 292 -7.78 -12.25 -12.45
C ILE A 292 -7.12 -11.56 -13.66
N VAL A 293 -5.98 -10.92 -13.44
CA VAL A 293 -5.06 -10.43 -14.47
C VAL A 293 -3.86 -11.37 -14.50
N TYR A 294 -3.71 -12.13 -15.58
CA TYR A 294 -2.66 -13.15 -15.63
C TYR A 294 -1.26 -12.57 -15.73
N SER A 295 -1.06 -11.46 -16.44
CA SER A 295 0.20 -10.71 -16.43
C SER A 295 -0.01 -9.26 -16.85
N MET A 296 0.59 -8.35 -16.10
CA MET A 296 0.62 -6.93 -16.41
C MET A 296 1.76 -6.55 -17.38
N GLY A 297 2.77 -7.42 -17.58
CA GLY A 297 3.97 -7.15 -18.40
C GLY A 297 4.98 -6.24 -17.73
N ASN A 298 6.00 -5.82 -18.48
CA ASN A 298 7.08 -4.93 -18.02
C ASN A 298 6.61 -3.48 -17.90
N PHE A 299 6.85 -2.83 -16.77
CA PHE A 299 6.55 -1.40 -16.62
C PHE A 299 7.80 -0.52 -16.78
N ILE A 300 8.89 -0.85 -16.09
CA ILE A 300 10.23 -0.27 -16.29
C ILE A 300 11.18 -1.44 -16.45
N PHE A 301 11.70 -1.65 -17.67
CA PHE A 301 12.54 -2.81 -17.96
C PHE A 301 13.49 -2.51 -19.12
N ASP A 302 14.51 -3.35 -19.33
CA ASP A 302 15.49 -3.15 -20.39
C ASP A 302 15.20 -3.95 -21.68
N GLN A 303 14.17 -4.75 -21.71
CA GLN A 303 13.79 -5.55 -22.87
C GLN A 303 13.13 -4.65 -23.95
N GLN A 304 13.81 -4.51 -25.10
CA GLN A 304 13.39 -3.61 -26.20
C GLN A 304 13.15 -4.35 -27.53
N GLY A 305 13.18 -5.68 -27.50
CA GLY A 305 13.21 -6.51 -28.71
C GLY A 305 11.90 -6.62 -29.47
N SER A 306 10.76 -6.28 -28.86
CA SER A 306 9.45 -6.34 -29.50
C SER A 306 8.43 -5.46 -28.77
N LEU A 307 7.30 -5.16 -29.46
CA LEU A 307 6.17 -4.46 -28.83
C LEU A 307 5.62 -5.22 -27.63
N GLU A 308 5.72 -6.53 -27.62
CA GLU A 308 5.15 -7.37 -26.56
C GLU A 308 5.86 -7.17 -25.21
N VAL A 309 7.16 -6.91 -25.21
CA VAL A 309 7.94 -6.66 -23.97
C VAL A 309 7.99 -5.17 -23.60
N THR A 310 7.64 -4.25 -24.53
CA THR A 310 7.67 -2.82 -24.28
C THR A 310 6.30 -2.23 -23.94
N ARG A 311 5.22 -3.00 -24.07
CA ARG A 311 3.88 -2.58 -23.66
C ARG A 311 3.45 -3.28 -22.37
N SER A 312 2.81 -2.56 -21.47
CA SER A 312 2.27 -3.13 -20.24
C SER A 312 0.90 -2.55 -19.87
N ALA A 313 0.20 -3.27 -18.99
CA ALA A 313 -1.09 -2.90 -18.48
C ALA A 313 -0.97 -2.50 -17.00
N ALA A 314 -1.08 -1.22 -16.70
CA ALA A 314 -1.28 -0.78 -15.32
C ALA A 314 -2.77 -0.90 -14.96
N ILE A 315 -3.06 -1.55 -13.83
CA ILE A 315 -4.43 -1.78 -13.37
C ILE A 315 -4.79 -0.71 -12.35
N ASN A 316 -5.74 0.13 -12.70
CA ASN A 316 -6.32 1.07 -11.75
C ASN A 316 -7.39 0.35 -10.93
N VAL A 317 -7.22 0.34 -9.61
CA VAL A 317 -8.17 -0.23 -8.65
C VAL A 317 -8.67 0.86 -7.72
N GLN A 318 -9.96 1.13 -7.72
CA GLN A 318 -10.59 1.96 -6.71
C GLN A 318 -11.15 1.08 -5.59
N PHE A 319 -10.61 1.25 -4.40
CA PHE A 319 -11.11 0.66 -3.15
C PHE A 319 -12.11 1.64 -2.55
N ASN A 320 -13.37 1.26 -2.44
CA ASN A 320 -14.42 2.14 -1.94
C ASN A 320 -15.06 1.53 -0.69
N VAL A 321 -15.09 2.30 0.40
CA VAL A 321 -15.82 1.96 1.63
C VAL A 321 -16.95 2.96 1.81
N GLN A 322 -18.19 2.48 1.69
CA GLN A 322 -19.41 3.28 1.86
C GLN A 322 -20.42 2.52 2.72
N GLY A 323 -21.25 3.25 3.45
CA GLY A 323 -22.29 2.64 4.28
C GLY A 323 -21.79 1.85 5.49
N ALA A 324 -20.51 1.99 5.83
CA ALA A 324 -19.95 1.40 7.04
C ALA A 324 -20.46 2.13 8.30
N ASP A 325 -20.55 1.41 9.42
CA ASP A 325 -20.69 2.04 10.73
C ASP A 325 -19.53 3.00 10.99
N ALA A 326 -19.82 4.23 11.39
CA ALA A 326 -18.83 5.28 11.55
C ALA A 326 -17.75 4.95 12.62
N ALA A 327 -18.15 4.26 13.70
CA ALA A 327 -17.20 3.87 14.75
C ALA A 327 -16.31 2.71 14.27
N LEU A 328 -16.84 1.79 13.47
CA LEU A 328 -16.06 0.72 12.86
C LEU A 328 -15.05 1.31 11.85
N LEU A 329 -15.49 2.21 10.96
CA LEU A 329 -14.60 2.87 10.00
C LEU A 329 -13.49 3.65 10.71
N ALA A 330 -13.83 4.39 11.78
CA ALA A 330 -12.84 5.13 12.56
C ALA A 330 -11.78 4.20 13.21
N LYS A 331 -12.18 3.02 13.70
CA LYS A 331 -11.25 2.03 14.25
C LYS A 331 -10.31 1.48 13.17
N TRP A 332 -10.82 1.17 11.99
CA TRP A 332 -10.01 0.69 10.88
C TRP A 332 -9.03 1.74 10.37
N LEU A 333 -9.45 3.00 10.24
CA LEU A 333 -8.56 4.11 9.85
C LEU A 333 -7.49 4.39 10.92
N ALA A 334 -7.83 4.23 12.20
CA ALA A 334 -6.85 4.36 13.28
C ALA A 334 -5.81 3.21 13.24
N LEU A 335 -6.25 1.99 12.98
CA LEU A 335 -5.37 0.83 12.80
C LEU A 335 -4.50 1.00 11.54
N GLY A 336 -5.07 1.46 10.42
CA GLY A 336 -4.36 1.69 9.16
C GLY A 336 -3.09 2.50 9.30
N LYS A 337 -3.10 3.55 10.14
CA LYS A 337 -1.91 4.38 10.41
C LYS A 337 -0.71 3.61 10.97
N THR A 338 -0.93 2.48 11.61
CA THR A 338 0.12 1.68 12.24
C THR A 338 0.57 0.49 11.39
N CYS A 339 -0.22 0.09 10.38
CA CYS A 339 0.04 -1.10 9.58
C CYS A 339 1.37 -1.04 8.83
N GLY A 340 1.65 0.07 8.13
CA GLY A 340 2.90 0.23 7.37
C GLY A 340 4.17 0.30 8.22
N THR A 341 4.04 0.45 9.55
CA THR A 341 5.20 0.53 10.47
C THR A 341 5.47 -0.82 11.14
N TYR A 342 4.44 -1.65 11.32
CA TYR A 342 4.52 -2.91 12.08
C TYR A 342 3.85 -4.03 11.28
N HIS A 343 4.51 -4.50 10.22
CA HIS A 343 3.98 -5.43 9.23
C HIS A 343 3.06 -6.53 9.80
N ASP A 344 3.51 -7.31 10.74
CA ASP A 344 2.76 -8.45 11.29
C ASP A 344 1.70 -8.09 12.33
N ASN A 345 1.68 -6.85 12.83
CA ASN A 345 0.85 -6.51 14.00
C ASN A 345 -0.60 -6.14 13.66
N CYS A 346 -0.90 -5.75 12.43
CA CYS A 346 -2.22 -5.25 12.06
C CYS A 346 -3.30 -6.32 12.12
N LEU A 347 -3.03 -7.51 11.58
CA LEU A 347 -3.97 -8.62 11.65
C LEU A 347 -4.19 -9.07 13.10
N VAL A 348 -3.12 -9.14 13.91
CA VAL A 348 -3.19 -9.48 15.34
C VAL A 348 -4.05 -8.47 16.09
N GLN A 349 -3.87 -7.17 15.84
CA GLN A 349 -4.67 -6.12 16.47
C GLN A 349 -6.14 -6.16 16.02
N ALA A 350 -6.41 -6.38 14.72
CA ALA A 350 -7.76 -6.53 14.20
C ALA A 350 -8.50 -7.71 14.86
N LYS A 351 -7.81 -8.85 15.02
CA LYS A 351 -8.32 -10.04 15.73
C LYS A 351 -8.60 -9.76 17.20
N ALA A 352 -7.64 -9.16 17.90
CA ALA A 352 -7.78 -8.82 19.33
C ALA A 352 -8.95 -7.86 19.57
N ALA A 353 -9.14 -6.88 18.70
CA ALA A 353 -10.23 -5.92 18.75
C ALA A 353 -11.55 -6.46 18.18
N LYS A 354 -11.58 -7.69 17.65
CA LYS A 354 -12.74 -8.35 17.01
C LYS A 354 -13.40 -7.43 15.98
N LEU A 355 -12.60 -6.78 15.14
CA LEU A 355 -13.11 -5.87 14.12
C LEU A 355 -13.87 -6.66 13.04
N ALA A 356 -15.09 -6.21 12.71
CA ALA A 356 -15.79 -6.73 11.55
C ALA A 356 -15.14 -6.19 10.25
N LYS A 357 -15.18 -6.96 9.15
CA LYS A 357 -14.73 -6.52 7.83
C LYS A 357 -15.54 -5.31 7.36
N LEU A 358 -14.88 -4.31 6.79
CA LEU A 358 -15.56 -3.17 6.17
C LEU A 358 -16.24 -3.60 4.85
N PRO A 359 -17.37 -2.96 4.48
CA PRO A 359 -18.03 -3.21 3.19
C PRO A 359 -17.25 -2.51 2.06
N PHE A 360 -16.33 -3.23 1.44
CA PHE A 360 -15.59 -2.74 0.28
C PHE A 360 -16.38 -2.99 -1.01
N ALA A 361 -16.28 -2.03 -1.93
CA ALA A 361 -16.59 -2.20 -3.34
C ALA A 361 -15.38 -1.79 -4.17
N PHE A 362 -15.16 -2.48 -5.30
CA PHE A 362 -13.99 -2.30 -6.14
C PHE A 362 -14.41 -1.89 -7.55
N LYS A 363 -13.64 -0.96 -8.16
CA LYS A 363 -13.78 -0.65 -9.58
C LYS A 363 -12.44 -0.77 -10.26
N PHE A 364 -12.45 -1.28 -11.48
CA PHE A 364 -11.24 -1.60 -12.24
C PHE A 364 -11.17 -0.87 -13.56
N GLY A 365 -10.00 -0.34 -13.89
CA GLY A 365 -9.66 0.23 -15.17
C GLY A 365 -8.26 -0.17 -15.62
N VAL A 366 -7.95 0.04 -16.89
CA VAL A 366 -6.62 -0.21 -17.45
C VAL A 366 -6.02 1.06 -18.00
N VAL A 367 -4.80 1.35 -17.60
CA VAL A 367 -3.94 2.38 -18.18
C VAL A 367 -2.78 1.67 -18.87
N GLY A 368 -2.72 1.73 -20.20
CA GLY A 368 -1.60 1.16 -20.94
C GLY A 368 -0.33 1.97 -20.77
N ALA A 369 0.79 1.27 -20.70
CA ALA A 369 2.11 1.86 -20.70
C ALA A 369 2.94 1.37 -21.89
N ASP A 370 3.93 2.16 -22.29
CA ASP A 370 4.86 1.91 -23.39
C ASP A 370 6.25 2.42 -23.01
N ASP A 371 7.23 1.54 -23.03
CA ASP A 371 8.64 1.85 -22.77
C ASP A 371 9.54 1.67 -24.00
N SER A 372 8.97 1.58 -25.21
CA SER A 372 9.67 1.35 -26.47
C SER A 372 10.82 2.34 -26.78
N ASN A 373 10.91 3.43 -26.04
CA ASN A 373 12.01 4.40 -26.09
C ASN A 373 12.87 4.41 -24.82
N ARG A 374 12.94 3.29 -24.08
CA ARG A 374 13.75 3.13 -22.85
C ARG A 374 13.28 3.97 -21.67
N ILE A 375 12.12 4.61 -21.77
CA ILE A 375 11.50 5.42 -20.70
C ILE A 375 10.00 5.20 -20.74
N THR A 376 9.47 4.71 -19.65
CA THR A 376 8.04 4.39 -19.52
C THR A 376 7.18 5.64 -19.58
N ARG A 377 6.12 5.59 -20.38
CA ARG A 377 5.11 6.64 -20.60
C ARG A 377 3.73 6.02 -20.83
N PRO A 378 2.64 6.81 -20.78
CA PRO A 378 1.34 6.33 -21.20
C PRO A 378 1.36 5.84 -22.65
N ALA A 379 0.71 4.71 -22.89
CA ALA A 379 0.59 4.13 -24.22
C ALA A 379 -0.19 5.05 -25.17
N SER A 380 0.19 5.03 -26.46
CA SER A 380 -0.62 5.67 -27.50
C SER A 380 -2.00 5.00 -27.58
N PRO A 381 -3.02 5.67 -28.14
CA PRO A 381 -4.36 5.07 -28.28
C PRO A 381 -4.34 3.71 -29.01
N ALA A 382 -3.47 3.53 -30.01
CA ALA A 382 -3.34 2.27 -30.73
C ALA A 382 -2.72 1.16 -29.86
N VAL A 383 -1.68 1.47 -29.07
CA VAL A 383 -1.06 0.51 -28.14
C VAL A 383 -2.05 0.18 -27.00
N GLN A 384 -2.75 1.18 -26.46
CA GLN A 384 -3.80 0.98 -25.45
C GLN A 384 -4.90 0.03 -25.96
N ALA A 385 -5.39 0.23 -27.18
CA ALA A 385 -6.40 -0.64 -27.79
C ALA A 385 -5.89 -2.08 -27.94
N GLY A 386 -4.63 -2.25 -28.36
CA GLY A 386 -3.99 -3.56 -28.47
C GLY A 386 -3.82 -4.26 -27.11
N ILE A 387 -3.53 -3.51 -26.03
CA ILE A 387 -3.47 -4.02 -24.66
C ILE A 387 -4.85 -4.51 -24.22
N LEU A 388 -5.89 -3.69 -24.35
CA LEU A 388 -7.26 -4.06 -23.97
C LEU A 388 -7.78 -5.29 -24.73
N GLN A 389 -7.45 -5.39 -26.02
CA GLN A 389 -7.78 -6.54 -26.85
C GLN A 389 -7.04 -7.81 -26.36
N ARG A 390 -5.73 -7.72 -26.07
CA ARG A 390 -4.93 -8.82 -25.56
C ARG A 390 -5.48 -9.33 -24.22
N MET A 391 -5.90 -8.40 -23.36
CA MET A 391 -6.48 -8.71 -22.06
C MET A 391 -7.88 -9.33 -22.13
N ASN A 392 -8.59 -9.22 -23.26
CA ASN A 392 -10.02 -9.49 -23.36
C ASN A 392 -10.83 -8.68 -22.32
N TRP A 393 -10.41 -7.43 -22.10
CA TRP A 393 -10.82 -6.62 -20.94
C TRP A 393 -12.34 -6.42 -20.88
N THR A 394 -12.96 -5.99 -21.98
CA THR A 394 -14.39 -5.69 -22.02
C THR A 394 -15.24 -6.89 -21.65
N GLU A 395 -14.91 -8.07 -22.18
CA GLU A 395 -15.63 -9.30 -21.87
C GLU A 395 -15.46 -9.69 -20.40
N THR A 396 -14.23 -9.64 -19.88
CA THR A 396 -13.96 -9.93 -18.46
C THR A 396 -14.74 -8.98 -17.55
N MET A 397 -14.77 -7.68 -17.85
CA MET A 397 -15.50 -6.69 -17.03
C MET A 397 -17.01 -6.95 -17.01
N SER A 398 -17.58 -7.43 -18.11
CA SER A 398 -19.01 -7.75 -18.20
C SER A 398 -19.44 -8.93 -17.32
N GLN A 399 -18.48 -9.77 -16.91
CA GLN A 399 -18.71 -11.00 -16.13
C GLN A 399 -18.41 -10.81 -14.64
N LEU A 400 -17.94 -9.63 -14.22
CA LEU A 400 -17.71 -9.35 -12.79
C LEU A 400 -19.04 -9.34 -12.02
N GLN A 401 -18.97 -9.71 -10.77
CA GLN A 401 -20.12 -9.69 -9.85
C GLN A 401 -19.86 -8.74 -8.69
N ALA A 402 -20.93 -8.17 -8.13
CA ALA A 402 -20.78 -7.33 -6.94
C ALA A 402 -20.00 -8.07 -5.83
N PRO A 403 -19.07 -7.41 -5.14
CA PRO A 403 -18.81 -5.96 -5.12
C PRO A 403 -17.76 -5.45 -6.14
N TYR A 404 -17.52 -6.16 -7.26
CA TYR A 404 -16.50 -5.85 -8.27
C TYR A 404 -17.16 -5.27 -9.52
N PHE A 405 -16.63 -4.13 -10.03
CA PHE A 405 -17.24 -3.37 -11.13
C PHE A 405 -16.16 -2.83 -12.09
N SER A 406 -16.55 -2.52 -13.34
CA SER A 406 -15.74 -1.70 -14.25
C SER A 406 -15.75 -0.23 -13.82
N LEU A 407 -14.64 0.48 -14.08
CA LEU A 407 -14.54 1.95 -14.01
C LEU A 407 -15.24 2.61 -15.19
#